data_478746dba1eaf446a45de28ee8c442c3
#
_entry.id   478746dba1eaf446a45de28ee8c442c3
#
_cell.length_a   1.000
_cell.length_b   1.000
_cell.length_c   1.000
_cell.angle_alpha   90.00
_cell.angle_beta   90.00
_cell.angle_gamma   90.00
#
_symmetry.space_group_name_H-M   'P 1'
#
loop_
_entity.id
_entity.type
_entity.pdbx_description
1 polymer ?
#
loop_
_entity_poly.entity_id
_entity_poly.type
_entity_poly.pdbx_seq_one_letter_code
_entity_poly.pdbx_strand_id
1 'polypeptide(L)'
;MRQLAMLFIVLVSFCFATEVLAFHQERGRVMPLPQLKCDRNDLTLYDGQVLAYRRRKGSTLLRIRTNFDTTENVRIRHPGTSDPSAFYLINGKAFMRSDWKRLEKRTQVLKPGMRANVWVCRGNPSIQPVVDWRPDDTGASPRSR
;
A
#
# COMPACT_ATOMS: atom_id res chain seq x y z
N MET A 1 -55.86 -14.61 -56.31
CA MET A 1 -55.45 -13.29 -55.79
C MET A 1 -54.91 -13.52 -54.42
N ARG A 2 -53.62 -13.70 -54.30
CA ARG A 2 -52.93 -13.96 -53.02
C ARG A 2 -51.96 -12.79 -52.74
N GLN A 3 -52.29 -11.99 -51.76
CA GLN A 3 -51.41 -10.93 -51.30
C GLN A 3 -50.26 -11.54 -50.50
N LEU A 4 -49.01 -11.34 -50.95
CA LEU A 4 -47.80 -11.61 -50.19
C LEU A 4 -47.56 -10.45 -49.32
N ALA A 5 -47.75 -10.66 -48.01
CA ALA A 5 -47.30 -9.73 -46.99
C ALA A 5 -45.79 -9.95 -46.80
N MET A 6 -44.96 -8.99 -47.24
CA MET A 6 -43.55 -8.95 -46.93
C MET A 6 -43.37 -8.44 -45.46
N LEU A 7 -42.98 -9.36 -44.65
CA LEU A 7 -42.59 -9.06 -43.26
C LEU A 7 -41.17 -8.50 -43.27
N PHE A 8 -41.04 -7.19 -43.16
CA PHE A 8 -39.75 -6.54 -42.91
C PHE A 8 -39.36 -6.75 -41.46
N ILE A 9 -38.51 -7.73 -41.24
CA ILE A 9 -37.83 -7.89 -39.95
C ILE A 9 -36.69 -6.89 -39.90
N VAL A 10 -36.92 -5.75 -39.26
CA VAL A 10 -35.86 -4.80 -38.92
C VAL A 10 -35.09 -5.36 -37.73
N LEU A 11 -33.99 -6.03 -38.05
CA LEU A 11 -33.01 -6.43 -37.06
C LEU A 11 -32.28 -5.17 -36.58
N VAL A 12 -32.81 -4.57 -35.53
CA VAL A 12 -32.09 -3.53 -34.77
C VAL A 12 -30.99 -4.23 -34.02
N SER A 13 -29.80 -4.29 -34.62
CA SER A 13 -28.57 -4.63 -33.92
C SER A 13 -28.28 -3.55 -32.88
N PHE A 14 -28.71 -3.77 -31.64
CA PHE A 14 -28.25 -3.01 -30.48
C PHE A 14 -26.79 -3.42 -30.21
N CYS A 15 -25.85 -2.70 -30.84
CA CYS A 15 -24.47 -2.70 -30.40
C CYS A 15 -24.46 -2.06 -29.02
N PHE A 16 -24.56 -2.88 -27.97
CA PHE A 16 -24.12 -2.48 -26.65
C PHE A 16 -22.62 -2.33 -26.71
N ALA A 17 -22.16 -1.10 -26.99
CA ALA A 17 -20.83 -0.68 -26.69
C ALA A 17 -20.73 -0.70 -25.16
N THR A 18 -20.27 -1.82 -24.60
CA THR A 18 -19.78 -1.86 -23.21
C THR A 18 -18.53 -1.00 -23.19
N GLU A 19 -18.71 0.29 -22.91
CA GLU A 19 -17.62 1.12 -22.46
C GLU A 19 -17.13 0.50 -21.15
N VAL A 20 -16.10 -0.33 -21.29
CA VAL A 20 -15.26 -0.71 -20.15
C VAL A 20 -14.61 0.60 -19.70
N LEU A 21 -15.28 1.30 -18.78
CA LEU A 21 -14.66 2.34 -17.98
C LEU A 21 -13.49 1.66 -17.28
N ALA A 22 -12.34 1.67 -17.95
CA ALA A 22 -11.07 1.43 -17.30
C ALA A 22 -10.98 2.50 -16.22
N PHE A 23 -11.40 2.16 -15.02
CA PHE A 23 -11.05 2.91 -13.82
C PHE A 23 -9.54 2.92 -13.80
N HIS A 24 -8.95 3.90 -14.47
CA HIS A 24 -7.62 4.34 -14.16
C HIS A 24 -7.70 4.82 -12.72
N GLN A 25 -7.48 3.90 -11.83
CA GLN A 25 -7.20 4.23 -10.45
C GLN A 25 -5.91 5.05 -10.51
N GLU A 26 -6.07 6.37 -10.70
CA GLU A 26 -5.00 7.30 -10.45
C GLU A 26 -4.49 6.92 -9.07
N ARG A 27 -3.32 6.28 -9.05
CA ARG A 27 -2.59 6.06 -7.81
C ARG A 27 -2.25 7.45 -7.33
N GLY A 28 -3.19 8.04 -6.60
CA GLY A 28 -3.10 9.37 -6.07
C GLY A 28 -1.75 9.49 -5.38
N ARG A 29 -1.10 10.62 -5.54
CA ARG A 29 0.09 10.98 -4.78
C ARG A 29 -0.17 10.60 -3.34
N VAL A 30 0.59 9.63 -2.81
CA VAL A 30 0.43 9.23 -1.42
C VAL A 30 0.76 10.45 -0.57
N MET A 31 -0.29 11.09 -0.05
CA MET A 31 -0.12 12.33 0.72
C MET A 31 0.56 12.01 2.04
N PRO A 32 1.49 12.86 2.49
CA PRO A 32 2.05 12.74 3.82
C PRO A 32 0.94 12.78 4.87
N LEU A 33 1.07 11.95 5.88
CA LEU A 33 0.11 11.93 6.97
C LEU A 33 0.15 13.26 7.73
N PRO A 34 -0.99 13.83 8.13
CA PRO A 34 -1.05 15.08 8.87
C PRO A 34 -0.27 15.04 10.20
N GLN A 35 -0.09 13.84 10.76
CA GLN A 35 0.66 13.62 11.99
C GLN A 35 2.18 13.77 11.83
N LEU A 36 2.69 13.73 10.60
CA LEU A 36 4.11 13.81 10.33
C LEU A 36 4.54 15.28 10.30
N LYS A 37 5.01 15.80 11.42
CA LYS A 37 5.53 17.17 11.56
C LYS A 37 6.92 17.31 10.92
N CYS A 38 7.01 17.04 9.62
CA CYS A 38 8.24 17.10 8.84
C CYS A 38 8.08 18.12 7.72
N ASP A 39 9.13 18.91 7.44
CA ASP A 39 9.14 19.74 6.24
C ASP A 39 9.01 18.85 4.99
N ARG A 40 8.26 19.31 4.00
CA ARG A 40 8.02 18.54 2.77
C ARG A 40 9.30 18.23 2.01
N ASN A 41 10.28 19.14 2.08
CA ASN A 41 11.56 18.97 1.40
C ASN A 41 12.45 17.91 2.07
N ASP A 42 12.24 17.68 3.37
CA ASP A 42 12.95 16.66 4.15
C ASP A 42 12.22 15.32 4.20
N LEU A 43 11.00 15.28 3.67
CA LEU A 43 10.17 14.08 3.73
C LEU A 43 10.51 13.14 2.58
N THR A 44 10.82 11.90 2.91
CA THR A 44 11.09 10.82 1.96
C THR A 44 10.10 9.68 2.18
N LEU A 45 9.55 9.17 1.08
CA LEU A 45 8.72 7.98 1.06
C LEU A 45 9.52 6.80 0.50
N TYR A 46 9.62 5.73 1.26
CA TYR A 46 10.05 4.41 0.79
C TYR A 46 8.83 3.54 0.57
N ASP A 47 8.43 3.36 -0.68
CA ASP A 47 7.36 2.44 -1.08
C ASP A 47 7.98 1.18 -1.67
N GLY A 48 7.69 0.02 -1.07
CA GLY A 48 8.32 -1.20 -1.53
C GLY A 48 7.97 -2.46 -0.74
N GLN A 49 8.72 -3.52 -1.07
CA GLN A 49 8.61 -4.81 -0.42
C GLN A 49 9.49 -4.89 0.82
N VAL A 50 8.96 -5.38 1.92
CA VAL A 50 9.71 -5.62 3.14
C VAL A 50 10.51 -6.91 3.00
N LEU A 51 11.83 -6.79 2.97
CA LEU A 51 12.78 -7.90 2.86
C LEU A 51 13.12 -8.52 4.20
N ALA A 52 13.17 -7.68 5.25
CA ALA A 52 13.48 -8.13 6.60
C ALA A 52 12.68 -7.32 7.62
N TYR A 53 12.26 -7.99 8.66
CA TYR A 53 11.50 -7.43 9.76
C TYR A 53 12.02 -8.02 11.07
N ARG A 54 12.32 -7.15 12.01
CA ARG A 54 12.72 -7.56 13.36
C ARG A 54 12.10 -6.63 14.39
N ARG A 55 11.13 -7.13 15.12
CA ARG A 55 10.50 -6.44 16.24
C ARG A 55 11.16 -6.85 17.55
N ARG A 56 11.62 -5.89 18.33
CA ARG A 56 12.17 -6.08 19.69
C ARG A 56 11.49 -5.13 20.65
N LYS A 57 11.66 -5.34 21.95
CA LYS A 57 11.24 -4.35 22.95
C LYS A 57 11.96 -3.02 22.64
N GLY A 58 11.17 -1.96 22.48
CA GLY A 58 11.66 -0.60 22.26
C GLY A 58 12.04 -0.24 20.81
N SER A 59 12.10 -1.19 19.88
CA SER A 59 12.36 -0.85 18.48
C SER A 59 11.94 -1.92 17.47
N THR A 60 11.57 -1.47 16.27
CA THR A 60 11.41 -2.31 15.10
C THR A 60 12.40 -1.91 14.01
N LEU A 61 13.03 -2.88 13.39
CA LEU A 61 13.91 -2.72 12.24
C LEU A 61 13.23 -3.28 11.02
N LEU A 62 13.20 -2.48 9.94
CA LEU A 62 12.71 -2.86 8.64
C LEU A 62 13.85 -2.72 7.62
N ARG A 63 13.92 -3.67 6.70
CA ARG A 63 14.70 -3.55 5.47
C ARG A 63 13.75 -3.63 4.31
N ILE A 64 13.73 -2.59 3.46
CA ILE A 64 12.75 -2.44 2.38
C ILE A 64 13.50 -2.33 1.07
N ARG A 65 13.10 -3.12 0.07
CA ARG A 65 13.46 -2.90 -1.32
C ARG A 65 12.40 -2.03 -1.95
N THR A 66 12.80 -0.82 -2.31
CA THR A 66 11.88 0.16 -2.89
C THR A 66 11.52 -0.19 -4.33
N ASN A 67 10.48 0.44 -4.86
CA ASN A 67 10.09 0.32 -6.26
C ASN A 67 11.12 0.93 -7.23
N PHE A 68 12.17 1.59 -6.71
CA PHE A 68 13.31 2.13 -7.47
C PHE A 68 14.55 1.23 -7.34
N ASP A 69 14.39 -0.03 -6.88
CA ASP A 69 15.45 -1.01 -6.67
C ASP A 69 16.53 -0.60 -5.65
N THR A 70 16.28 0.41 -4.84
CA THR A 70 17.14 0.71 -3.68
C THR A 70 16.75 -0.15 -2.49
N THR A 71 17.69 -0.35 -1.57
CA THR A 71 17.43 -1.06 -0.31
C THR A 71 17.68 -0.11 0.85
N GLU A 72 16.63 0.10 1.64
CA GLU A 72 16.64 1.03 2.76
C GLU A 72 16.44 0.32 4.09
N ASN A 73 17.19 0.75 5.11
CA ASN A 73 17.05 0.27 6.48
C ASN A 73 16.37 1.35 7.33
N VAL A 74 15.26 1.00 7.93
CA VAL A 74 14.47 1.93 8.75
C VAL A 74 14.34 1.38 10.16
N ARG A 75 14.58 2.25 11.14
CA ARG A 75 14.37 1.93 12.55
C ARG A 75 13.23 2.78 13.10
N ILE A 76 12.23 2.14 13.66
CA ILE A 76 11.14 2.76 14.40
C ILE A 76 11.41 2.54 15.89
N ARG A 77 11.47 3.61 16.67
CA ARG A 77 11.64 3.55 18.11
C ARG A 77 10.27 3.58 18.80
N HIS A 78 10.03 2.71 19.72
CA HIS A 78 8.82 2.66 20.53
C HIS A 78 9.18 2.37 21.99
N PRO A 79 9.81 3.34 22.67
CA PRO A 79 10.32 3.16 24.01
C PRO A 79 9.22 2.72 24.98
N GLY A 80 9.57 1.84 25.90
CA GLY A 80 8.66 1.36 26.93
C GLY A 80 7.66 0.30 26.51
N THR A 81 7.51 -0.01 25.21
CA THR A 81 6.56 -1.03 24.75
C THR A 81 7.21 -2.09 23.87
N SER A 82 6.68 -3.30 23.91
CA SER A 82 6.95 -4.37 22.95
C SER A 82 5.91 -4.41 21.82
N ASP A 83 4.79 -3.68 21.98
CA ASP A 83 3.73 -3.58 20.98
C ASP A 83 3.79 -2.21 20.27
N PRO A 84 4.33 -2.14 19.05
CA PRO A 84 4.46 -0.90 18.30
C PRO A 84 3.20 -0.51 17.51
N SER A 85 2.04 -1.14 17.72
CA SER A 85 0.83 -0.89 16.93
C SER A 85 0.45 0.59 16.87
N ALA A 86 0.66 1.34 17.95
CA ALA A 86 0.37 2.79 17.99
C ALA A 86 1.23 3.63 17.03
N PHE A 87 2.33 3.08 16.50
CA PHE A 87 3.25 3.76 15.58
C PHE A 87 3.03 3.36 14.13
N TYR A 88 2.03 2.54 13.84
CA TYR A 88 1.76 1.99 12.53
C TYR A 88 0.41 2.39 11.98
N LEU A 89 0.33 2.28 10.68
CA LEU A 89 -0.92 2.32 9.93
C LEU A 89 -1.09 1.03 9.15
N ILE A 90 -2.28 0.79 8.68
CA ILE A 90 -2.60 -0.27 7.73
C ILE A 90 -3.59 0.26 6.69
N ASN A 91 -3.18 0.29 5.43
CA ASN A 91 -3.95 0.87 4.33
C ASN A 91 -4.42 2.31 4.63
N GLY A 92 -3.55 3.13 5.23
CA GLY A 92 -3.81 4.53 5.59
C GLY A 92 -4.66 4.73 6.84
N LYS A 93 -5.08 3.66 7.53
CA LYS A 93 -5.88 3.71 8.77
C LYS A 93 -5.02 3.40 9.99
N ALA A 94 -5.43 3.85 11.16
CA ALA A 94 -4.76 3.51 12.41
C ALA A 94 -4.67 1.99 12.57
N PHE A 95 -3.48 1.51 12.92
CA PHE A 95 -3.21 0.10 13.12
C PHE A 95 -3.79 -0.37 14.45
N MET A 96 -4.56 -1.41 14.43
CA MET A 96 -5.13 -2.03 15.61
C MET A 96 -4.38 -3.31 15.98
N ARG A 97 -4.42 -3.72 17.24
CA ARG A 97 -3.78 -4.96 17.69
C ARG A 97 -4.25 -6.21 16.95
N SER A 98 -5.50 -6.22 16.49
CA SER A 98 -6.06 -7.29 15.66
C SER A 98 -5.39 -7.41 14.28
N ASP A 99 -4.81 -6.31 13.76
CA ASP A 99 -4.22 -6.28 12.41
C ASP A 99 -2.91 -7.07 12.32
N TRP A 100 -2.31 -7.43 13.44
CA TRP A 100 -1.15 -8.34 13.42
C TRP A 100 -1.41 -9.62 12.64
N LYS A 101 -2.63 -10.16 12.71
CA LYS A 101 -3.05 -11.35 11.94
C LYS A 101 -2.99 -11.14 10.42
N ARG A 102 -3.11 -9.90 9.96
CA ARG A 102 -3.02 -9.57 8.53
C ARG A 102 -1.57 -9.50 8.08
N LEU A 103 -0.65 -9.08 8.94
CA LEU A 103 0.77 -8.92 8.65
C LEU A 103 1.59 -10.16 8.92
N GLU A 104 1.39 -10.77 10.07
CA GLU A 104 2.24 -11.85 10.56
C GLU A 104 1.62 -13.24 10.29
N LYS A 105 2.44 -14.16 9.77
CA LYS A 105 2.09 -15.58 9.68
C LYS A 105 2.14 -16.24 11.06
N ARG A 106 3.07 -15.80 11.88
CA ARG A 106 3.26 -16.12 13.31
C ARG A 106 3.96 -14.94 13.97
N THR A 107 3.92 -14.87 15.28
CA THR A 107 4.53 -13.76 16.03
C THR A 107 5.93 -13.40 15.52
N GLN A 108 6.11 -12.16 15.13
CA GLN A 108 7.35 -11.56 14.59
C GLN A 108 7.83 -12.15 13.25
N VAL A 109 6.98 -12.89 12.53
CA VAL A 109 7.29 -13.38 11.19
C VAL A 109 6.24 -12.87 10.22
N LEU A 110 6.63 -11.93 9.36
CA LEU A 110 5.76 -11.39 8.33
C LEU A 110 5.34 -12.47 7.32
N LYS A 111 4.17 -12.26 6.74
CA LYS A 111 3.74 -13.01 5.56
C LYS A 111 4.66 -12.69 4.39
N PRO A 112 4.91 -13.65 3.48
CA PRO A 112 5.71 -13.40 2.28
C PRO A 112 5.13 -12.27 1.43
N GLY A 113 5.99 -11.52 0.76
CA GLY A 113 5.57 -10.47 -0.17
C GLY A 113 5.01 -9.21 0.48
N MET A 114 5.05 -9.08 1.81
CA MET A 114 4.52 -7.92 2.52
C MET A 114 5.12 -6.62 2.01
N ARG A 115 4.26 -5.64 1.77
CA ARG A 115 4.65 -4.31 1.33
C ARG A 115 4.35 -3.27 2.41
N ALA A 116 5.06 -2.15 2.33
CA ALA A 116 4.83 -1.01 3.21
C ALA A 116 5.21 0.30 2.52
N ASN A 117 4.52 1.37 2.90
CA ASN A 117 4.93 2.74 2.68
C ASN A 117 5.57 3.26 3.96
N VAL A 118 6.81 3.72 3.88
CA VAL A 118 7.52 4.22 5.04
C VAL A 118 7.91 5.66 4.83
N TRP A 119 7.35 6.53 5.64
CA TRP A 119 7.65 7.95 5.65
C TRP A 119 8.78 8.25 6.62
N VAL A 120 9.83 8.88 6.13
CA VAL A 120 11.03 9.23 6.91
C VAL A 120 11.33 10.71 6.76
N CYS A 121 11.55 11.39 7.89
CA CYS A 121 12.01 12.77 7.91
C CYS A 121 13.54 12.79 7.94
N ARG A 122 14.19 13.13 6.82
CA ARG A 122 15.64 13.12 6.71
C ARG A 122 16.30 14.28 7.45
N GLY A 123 15.66 15.45 7.43
CA GLY A 123 16.20 16.67 8.07
C GLY A 123 16.11 16.63 9.60
N ASN A 124 15.29 15.75 10.17
CA ASN A 124 15.13 15.65 11.62
C ASN A 124 15.03 14.18 12.09
N PRO A 125 16.13 13.57 12.51
CA PRO A 125 16.16 12.17 12.96
C PRO A 125 15.42 11.90 14.28
N SER A 126 14.98 12.94 15.00
CA SER A 126 14.14 12.77 16.19
C SER A 126 12.68 12.48 15.84
N ILE A 127 12.24 12.81 14.62
CA ILE A 127 10.91 12.48 14.11
C ILE A 127 10.90 10.99 13.74
N GLN A 128 10.00 10.25 14.38
CA GLN A 128 9.90 8.82 14.13
C GLN A 128 9.33 8.53 12.73
N PRO A 129 9.88 7.54 12.00
CA PRO A 129 9.28 7.05 10.78
C PRO A 129 7.84 6.55 11.02
N VAL A 130 6.98 6.78 10.06
CA VAL A 130 5.63 6.22 10.05
C VAL A 130 5.58 5.09 9.03
N VAL A 131 5.14 3.93 9.45
CA VAL A 131 4.99 2.75 8.59
C VAL A 131 3.51 2.52 8.32
N ASP A 132 3.13 2.56 7.06
CA ASP A 132 1.81 2.19 6.58
C ASP A 132 1.90 0.85 5.86
N TRP A 133 1.44 -0.19 6.52
CA TRP A 133 1.44 -1.54 6.01
C TRP A 133 0.41 -1.73 4.89
N ARG A 134 0.80 -2.44 3.84
CA ARG A 134 0.00 -2.68 2.64
C ARG A 134 -0.18 -4.19 2.39
N PRO A 135 -0.92 -4.91 3.23
CA PRO A 135 -1.09 -6.36 3.11
C PRO A 135 -1.82 -6.77 1.83
N ASP A 136 -2.65 -5.90 1.29
CA ASP A 136 -3.47 -6.21 0.12
C ASP A 136 -2.70 -6.00 -1.21
N ASP A 137 -1.51 -5.36 -1.15
CA ASP A 137 -0.64 -5.11 -2.31
C ASP A 137 0.38 -6.23 -2.55
N THR A 138 0.26 -7.36 -1.86
CA THR A 138 1.26 -8.46 -1.87
C THR A 138 1.47 -9.12 -3.25
N GLY A 139 0.61 -8.86 -4.23
CA GLY A 139 0.73 -9.37 -5.60
C GLY A 139 1.19 -8.35 -6.65
N ALA A 140 1.40 -7.09 -6.26
CA ALA A 140 1.82 -6.07 -7.22
C ALA A 140 3.31 -6.25 -7.55
N SER A 141 3.60 -6.88 -8.70
CA SER A 141 4.96 -6.93 -9.27
C SER A 141 5.51 -5.52 -9.47
N PRO A 142 6.81 -5.29 -9.23
CA PRO A 142 7.46 -4.05 -9.66
C PRO A 142 7.17 -3.86 -11.16
N ARG A 143 6.75 -2.66 -11.55
CA ARG A 143 6.52 -2.36 -12.95
C ARG A 143 7.84 -2.56 -13.70
N SER A 144 7.86 -3.51 -14.62
CA SER A 144 8.85 -3.50 -15.70
C SER A 144 8.65 -2.19 -16.48
N ARG A 145 9.69 -1.39 -16.55
CA ARG A 145 9.78 -0.25 -17.46
C ARG A 145 9.99 -0.72 -18.88
#